data_57f55fa5e98d737465c2d386633dc74d
#
_entry.id   57f55fa5e98d737465c2d386633dc74d
#
_cell.length_a   1.000
_cell.length_b   1.000
_cell.length_c   1.000
_cell.angle_alpha   90.00
_cell.angle_beta   90.00
_cell.angle_gamma   90.00
#
_symmetry.space_group_name_H-M   'P 1'
#
loop_
_entity.id
_entity.type
_entity.pdbx_description
1 polymer ?
#
loop_
_entity_poly.entity_id
_entity_poly.type
_entity_poly.pdbx_seq_one_letter_code
_entity_poly.pdbx_strand_id
1 'polypeptide(L)'
;MRRSGIYVEATIAADLEAVWAATQDPQQHVRWDVRFTRITPTGLTDGGATAFSYERRVPFHRITGTGVSIGEKQRADGARTSALRFHTHDPLSPIREGRGYWRYVPREGGISFLTGYDYTPGWRVLDVVVRPVLGWATAWSFDRLRIWLETGIPPERWPLWSALWWWRPDRPRAARCRRAPASGRRRADHLQNAPVTLAALPDPGARA
;
A
#
# COMPACT_ATOMS: atom_id res chain seq x y z
N MET A 1 17.59 -5.45 -17.11
CA MET A 1 16.55 -4.38 -17.13
C MET A 1 16.11 -4.10 -15.71
N ARG A 2 16.26 -2.87 -15.21
CA ARG A 2 15.67 -2.46 -13.93
C ARG A 2 14.15 -2.50 -14.09
N ARG A 3 13.48 -3.34 -13.28
CA ARG A 3 12.03 -3.43 -13.28
C ARG A 3 11.44 -2.16 -12.67
N SER A 4 10.40 -1.64 -13.29
CA SER A 4 9.72 -0.42 -12.84
C SER A 4 8.97 -0.68 -11.53
N GLY A 5 9.17 0.15 -10.51
CA GLY A 5 8.36 0.14 -9.30
C GLY A 5 6.87 0.38 -9.57
N ILE A 6 6.03 0.15 -8.58
CA ILE A 6 4.59 0.43 -8.66
C ILE A 6 4.33 1.80 -8.02
N TYR A 7 3.57 2.64 -8.71
CA TYR A 7 3.10 3.94 -8.23
C TYR A 7 1.58 3.99 -8.33
N VAL A 8 0.95 4.48 -7.27
CA VAL A 8 -0.49 4.75 -7.23
C VAL A 8 -0.74 6.02 -6.43
N GLU A 9 -1.63 6.87 -6.92
CA GLU A 9 -2.05 8.11 -6.26
C GLU A 9 -3.56 8.26 -6.39
N ALA A 10 -4.22 8.59 -5.29
CA ALA A 10 -5.64 8.94 -5.22
C ALA A 10 -5.80 10.30 -4.52
N THR A 11 -6.69 11.14 -5.03
CA THR A 11 -7.17 12.32 -4.30
C THR A 11 -8.38 11.93 -3.49
N ILE A 12 -8.38 12.24 -2.21
CA ILE A 12 -9.43 11.87 -1.24
C ILE A 12 -9.93 13.16 -0.59
N ALA A 13 -11.23 13.47 -0.72
CA ALA A 13 -11.86 14.60 -0.09
C ALA A 13 -12.17 14.30 1.39
N ALA A 14 -11.13 14.22 2.21
CA ALA A 14 -11.20 13.94 3.65
C ALA A 14 -10.04 14.60 4.38
N ASP A 15 -10.14 14.67 5.71
CA ASP A 15 -9.10 15.20 6.58
C ASP A 15 -7.84 14.33 6.57
N LEU A 16 -6.69 14.96 6.76
CA LEU A 16 -5.40 14.28 6.90
C LEU A 16 -5.41 13.25 8.05
N GLU A 17 -6.04 13.59 9.17
CA GLU A 17 -6.15 12.69 10.33
C GLU A 17 -7.01 11.46 10.00
N ALA A 18 -8.13 11.63 9.30
CA ALA A 18 -9.01 10.54 8.89
C ALA A 18 -8.29 9.59 7.93
N VAL A 19 -7.58 10.11 6.91
CA VAL A 19 -6.81 9.29 5.97
C VAL A 19 -5.66 8.58 6.69
N TRP A 20 -4.97 9.29 7.60
CA TRP A 20 -3.88 8.72 8.40
C TRP A 20 -4.37 7.57 9.28
N ALA A 21 -5.43 7.79 10.06
CA ALA A 21 -5.99 6.77 10.94
C ALA A 21 -6.44 5.54 10.16
N ALA A 22 -7.17 5.71 9.06
CA ALA A 22 -7.65 4.60 8.25
C ALA A 22 -6.53 3.76 7.61
N THR A 23 -5.34 4.35 7.42
CA THR A 23 -4.21 3.67 6.78
C THR A 23 -3.17 3.14 7.75
N GLN A 24 -2.98 3.78 8.91
CA GLN A 24 -1.96 3.38 9.89
C GLN A 24 -2.49 2.43 10.97
N ASP A 25 -3.80 2.43 11.24
CA ASP A 25 -4.41 1.43 12.11
C ASP A 25 -4.53 0.09 11.36
N PRO A 26 -3.88 -0.99 11.84
CA PRO A 26 -3.93 -2.30 11.21
C PRO A 26 -5.34 -2.86 11.02
N GLN A 27 -6.25 -2.59 11.97
CA GLN A 27 -7.63 -3.06 11.90
C GLN A 27 -8.44 -2.33 10.82
N GLN A 28 -8.19 -1.03 10.64
CA GLN A 28 -8.80 -0.26 9.56
C GLN A 28 -8.18 -0.58 8.21
N HIS A 29 -6.86 -0.75 8.16
CA HIS A 29 -6.12 -1.03 6.94
C HIS A 29 -6.64 -2.28 6.21
N VAL A 30 -6.82 -3.39 6.91
CA VAL A 30 -7.28 -4.65 6.30
C VAL A 30 -8.70 -4.57 5.73
N ARG A 31 -9.50 -3.59 6.13
CA ARG A 31 -10.86 -3.40 5.63
C ARG A 31 -10.89 -2.92 4.18
N TRP A 32 -10.00 -2.02 3.81
CA TRP A 32 -9.97 -1.42 2.48
C TRP A 32 -8.90 -2.00 1.55
N ASP A 33 -7.80 -2.52 2.07
CA ASP A 33 -6.70 -3.05 1.28
C ASP A 33 -6.86 -4.55 1.03
N VAL A 34 -7.25 -4.92 -0.19
CA VAL A 34 -7.49 -6.32 -0.56
C VAL A 34 -6.23 -7.19 -0.56
N ARG A 35 -5.05 -6.60 -0.43
CA ARG A 35 -3.79 -7.33 -0.37
C ARG A 35 -3.55 -8.02 0.98
N PHE A 36 -4.28 -7.60 2.01
CA PHE A 36 -4.15 -8.13 3.36
C PHE A 36 -5.48 -8.67 3.88
N THR A 37 -5.41 -9.73 4.68
CA THR A 37 -6.56 -10.27 5.42
C THR A 37 -6.41 -9.99 6.92
N ARG A 38 -5.17 -9.90 7.40
CA ARG A 38 -4.82 -9.58 8.77
C ARG A 38 -3.47 -8.90 8.82
N ILE A 39 -3.33 -7.93 9.71
CA ILE A 39 -2.06 -7.30 10.10
C ILE A 39 -2.05 -7.28 11.63
N THR A 40 -0.99 -7.82 12.24
CA THR A 40 -0.84 -7.91 13.69
C THR A 40 0.48 -7.29 14.10
N PRO A 41 0.48 -6.16 14.83
CA PRO A 41 1.69 -5.61 15.44
C PRO A 41 2.34 -6.65 16.35
N THR A 42 3.67 -6.78 16.26
CA THR A 42 4.45 -7.74 17.06
C THR A 42 5.39 -7.07 18.04
N GLY A 43 5.60 -5.76 17.93
CA GLY A 43 6.44 -4.98 18.83
C GLY A 43 7.04 -3.76 18.16
N LEU A 44 8.03 -3.16 18.83
CA LEU A 44 8.83 -2.08 18.29
C LEU A 44 10.26 -2.58 18.08
N THR A 45 10.90 -2.10 17.03
CA THR A 45 12.33 -2.30 16.81
C THR A 45 13.13 -1.29 17.65
N ASP A 46 14.44 -1.53 17.85
CA ASP A 46 15.34 -0.61 18.57
C ASP A 46 15.33 0.82 17.98
N GLY A 47 15.05 0.95 16.68
CA GLY A 47 14.89 2.23 15.99
C GLY A 47 13.49 2.84 16.07
N GLY A 48 12.58 2.30 16.91
CA GLY A 48 11.22 2.81 17.09
C GLY A 48 10.25 2.52 15.95
N ALA A 49 10.62 1.69 14.98
CA ALA A 49 9.71 1.24 13.93
C ALA A 49 8.78 0.14 14.48
N THR A 50 7.54 0.13 14.02
CA THR A 50 6.57 -0.92 14.37
C THR A 50 6.85 -2.16 13.55
N ALA A 51 7.16 -3.27 14.23
CA ALA A 51 7.22 -4.60 13.62
C ALA A 51 5.81 -5.21 13.59
N PHE A 52 5.49 -5.94 12.53
CA PHE A 52 4.20 -6.60 12.37
C PHE A 52 4.32 -7.89 11.56
N SER A 53 3.37 -8.78 11.77
CA SER A 53 3.09 -9.90 10.88
C SER A 53 1.88 -9.59 10.01
N TYR A 54 1.84 -10.12 8.81
CA TYR A 54 0.68 -10.00 7.93
C TYR A 54 0.26 -11.34 7.34
N GLU A 55 -1.02 -11.42 6.99
CA GLU A 55 -1.61 -12.58 6.34
C GLU A 55 -2.42 -12.17 5.12
N ARG A 56 -2.36 -12.99 4.08
CA ARG A 56 -3.31 -12.99 2.97
C ARG A 56 -3.90 -14.38 2.79
N ARG A 57 -5.18 -14.52 3.03
CA ARG A 57 -5.92 -15.76 2.74
C ARG A 57 -6.22 -15.84 1.24
N VAL A 58 -5.88 -16.97 0.67
CA VAL A 58 -6.26 -17.38 -0.68
C VAL A 58 -6.96 -18.75 -0.58
N PRO A 59 -7.67 -19.22 -1.59
CA PRO A 59 -8.28 -20.55 -1.55
C PRO A 59 -7.23 -21.61 -1.18
N PHE A 60 -7.55 -22.41 -0.17
CA PHE A 60 -6.74 -23.54 0.34
C PHE A 60 -5.36 -23.17 0.92
N HIS A 61 -5.00 -21.87 1.01
CA HIS A 61 -3.71 -21.46 1.55
C HIS A 61 -3.77 -20.11 2.28
N ARG A 62 -2.76 -19.88 3.16
CA ARG A 62 -2.55 -18.63 3.86
C ARG A 62 -1.11 -18.17 3.66
N ILE A 63 -0.93 -17.13 2.87
CA ILE A 63 0.37 -16.49 2.72
C ILE A 63 0.62 -15.65 3.97
N THR A 64 1.78 -15.86 4.61
CA THR A 64 2.20 -15.10 5.79
C THR A 64 3.53 -14.42 5.54
N GLY A 65 3.76 -13.31 6.23
CA GLY A 65 5.03 -12.60 6.19
C GLY A 65 5.17 -11.63 7.35
N THR A 66 6.31 -10.99 7.39
CA THR A 66 6.69 -9.99 8.39
C THR A 66 6.96 -8.65 7.73
N GLY A 67 6.81 -7.58 8.50
CA GLY A 67 7.13 -6.25 8.02
C GLY A 67 7.52 -5.32 9.15
N VAL A 68 8.12 -4.21 8.78
CA VAL A 68 8.43 -3.09 9.66
C VAL A 68 7.98 -1.81 9.00
N SER A 69 7.41 -0.90 9.78
CA SER A 69 6.96 0.40 9.30
C SER A 69 7.27 1.52 10.30
N ILE A 70 7.51 2.70 9.78
CA ILE A 70 7.68 3.91 10.56
C ILE A 70 6.92 5.06 9.91
N GLY A 71 6.13 5.78 10.72
CA GLY A 71 5.37 6.94 10.27
C GLY A 71 6.01 8.24 10.74
N GLU A 72 6.13 9.21 9.85
CA GLU A 72 6.56 10.58 10.14
C GLU A 72 5.37 11.53 10.02
N LYS A 73 4.92 12.11 11.12
CA LYS A 73 3.75 13.01 11.18
C LYS A 73 4.10 14.46 10.95
N GLN A 74 5.34 14.86 11.25
CA GLN A 74 5.76 16.26 11.23
C GLN A 74 6.82 16.48 10.16
N ARG A 75 6.40 17.09 9.06
CA ARG A 75 7.30 17.53 7.98
C ARG A 75 7.06 19.01 7.72
N ALA A 76 8.12 19.70 7.29
CA ALA A 76 8.08 21.14 7.02
C ALA A 76 7.07 21.55 5.93
N ASP A 77 6.75 20.60 5.01
CA ASP A 77 5.78 20.80 3.93
C ASP A 77 4.33 20.43 4.32
N GLY A 78 4.07 20.17 5.61
CA GLY A 78 2.76 19.72 6.10
C GLY A 78 2.36 18.30 5.68
N ALA A 79 3.16 17.65 4.83
CA ALA A 79 2.91 16.28 4.42
C ALA A 79 3.28 15.30 5.54
N ARG A 80 2.66 14.11 5.50
CA ARG A 80 3.09 12.96 6.30
C ARG A 80 3.65 11.88 5.41
N THR A 81 4.50 11.05 5.96
CA THR A 81 5.03 9.87 5.27
C THR A 81 5.00 8.65 6.17
N SER A 82 4.89 7.48 5.57
CA SER A 82 5.08 6.20 6.26
C SER A 82 5.94 5.32 5.36
N ALA A 83 7.09 4.90 5.86
CA ALA A 83 7.97 3.96 5.18
C ALA A 83 7.68 2.54 5.67
N LEU A 84 7.81 1.56 4.78
CA LEU A 84 7.60 0.16 5.12
C LEU A 84 8.57 -0.76 4.35
N ARG A 85 8.98 -1.83 5.01
CA ARG A 85 9.63 -3.00 4.41
C ARG A 85 8.85 -4.24 4.82
N PHE A 86 8.81 -5.23 3.94
CA PHE A 86 8.13 -6.49 4.21
C PHE A 86 8.90 -7.65 3.56
N HIS A 87 8.74 -8.82 4.16
CA HIS A 87 9.40 -10.05 3.74
C HIS A 87 8.47 -11.26 3.94
N THR A 88 8.62 -12.28 3.10
CA THR A 88 7.97 -13.59 3.29
C THR A 88 8.81 -14.71 2.72
N HIS A 89 8.82 -15.82 3.43
CA HIS A 89 9.42 -17.09 2.98
C HIS A 89 8.41 -18.01 2.28
N ASP A 90 7.12 -17.63 2.25
CA ASP A 90 6.06 -18.46 1.68
C ASP A 90 6.29 -18.72 0.19
N PRO A 91 6.43 -19.99 -0.26
CA PRO A 91 6.71 -20.32 -1.65
C PRO A 91 5.58 -19.93 -2.60
N LEU A 92 4.34 -19.86 -2.11
CA LEU A 92 3.17 -19.45 -2.91
C LEU A 92 2.99 -17.93 -2.95
N SER A 93 3.86 -17.15 -2.29
CA SER A 93 3.83 -15.70 -2.41
C SER A 93 4.43 -15.24 -3.74
N PRO A 94 3.73 -14.41 -4.50
CA PRO A 94 4.28 -13.78 -5.70
C PRO A 94 5.38 -12.75 -5.39
N ILE A 95 5.52 -12.35 -4.12
CA ILE A 95 6.48 -11.38 -3.62
C ILE A 95 7.33 -12.04 -2.56
N ARG A 96 8.66 -11.82 -2.57
CA ARG A 96 9.58 -12.29 -1.52
C ARG A 96 9.83 -11.22 -0.47
N GLU A 97 10.27 -10.09 -0.93
CA GLU A 97 10.58 -8.93 -0.13
C GLU A 97 10.16 -7.68 -0.88
N GLY A 98 9.87 -6.62 -0.16
CA GLY A 98 9.57 -5.35 -0.76
C GLY A 98 9.78 -4.19 0.18
N ARG A 99 9.88 -3.03 -0.41
CA ARG A 99 10.02 -1.76 0.28
C ARG A 99 9.20 -0.70 -0.42
N GLY A 100 8.66 0.20 0.36
CA GLY A 100 7.85 1.27 -0.19
C GLY A 100 7.54 2.34 0.83
N TYR A 101 6.74 3.30 0.42
CA TYR A 101 6.30 4.38 1.27
C TYR A 101 4.88 4.80 0.92
N TRP A 102 4.22 5.40 1.88
CA TRP A 102 3.02 6.20 1.67
C TRP A 102 3.36 7.65 1.93
N ARG A 103 2.73 8.54 1.18
CA ARG A 103 2.82 9.96 1.37
C ARG A 103 1.42 10.58 1.33
N TYR A 104 1.18 11.47 2.25
CA TYR A 104 -0.09 12.16 2.46
C TYR A 104 0.19 13.64 2.27
N VAL A 105 -0.26 14.21 1.18
CA VAL A 105 0.00 15.61 0.83
C VAL A 105 -1.29 16.39 0.90
N PRO A 106 -1.41 17.34 1.84
CA PRO A 106 -2.55 18.25 1.89
C PRO A 106 -2.71 19.00 0.56
N ARG A 107 -3.94 19.12 0.11
CA ARG A 107 -4.35 19.82 -1.11
C ARG A 107 -5.61 20.61 -0.81
N GLU A 108 -5.91 21.58 -1.66
CA GLU A 108 -7.22 22.23 -1.63
C GLU A 108 -8.32 21.19 -1.81
N GLY A 109 -9.26 21.14 -0.84
CA GLY A 109 -10.37 20.20 -0.85
C GLY A 109 -10.06 18.75 -0.46
N GLY A 110 -8.87 18.44 0.13
CA GLY A 110 -8.57 17.10 0.64
C GLY A 110 -7.10 16.70 0.64
N ILE A 111 -6.83 15.43 0.45
CA ILE A 111 -5.50 14.83 0.54
C ILE A 111 -5.14 14.11 -0.76
N SER A 112 -3.94 14.36 -1.30
CA SER A 112 -3.32 13.44 -2.26
C SER A 112 -2.61 12.33 -1.47
N PHE A 113 -3.19 11.14 -1.51
CA PHE A 113 -2.64 9.92 -0.90
C PHE A 113 -1.95 9.09 -1.97
N LEU A 114 -0.65 8.84 -1.82
CA LEU A 114 0.14 8.13 -2.81
C LEU A 114 1.06 7.08 -2.20
N THR A 115 1.40 6.09 -3.02
CA THR A 115 2.40 5.07 -2.70
C THR A 115 3.39 4.90 -3.85
N GLY A 116 4.64 4.67 -3.49
CA GLY A 116 5.66 4.13 -4.37
C GLY A 116 6.28 2.91 -3.71
N TYR A 117 6.32 1.78 -4.39
CA TYR A 117 6.97 0.60 -3.86
C TYR A 117 7.60 -0.27 -4.94
N ASP A 118 8.58 -1.04 -4.55
CA ASP A 118 9.22 -2.06 -5.36
C ASP A 118 9.38 -3.35 -4.55
N TYR A 119 9.56 -4.46 -5.27
CA TYR A 119 9.66 -5.77 -4.65
C TYR A 119 10.52 -6.73 -5.47
N THR A 120 11.07 -7.72 -4.78
CA THR A 120 11.70 -8.89 -5.39
C THR A 120 10.63 -9.94 -5.67
N PRO A 121 10.43 -10.34 -6.94
CA PRO A 121 9.40 -11.32 -7.28
C PRO A 121 9.70 -12.71 -6.71
N GLY A 122 8.68 -13.33 -6.11
CA GLY A 122 8.70 -14.76 -5.79
C GLY A 122 8.59 -15.63 -7.06
N TRP A 123 7.75 -15.20 -7.99
CA TRP A 123 7.51 -15.88 -9.26
C TRP A 123 8.14 -15.09 -10.42
N ARG A 124 9.46 -15.27 -10.60
CA ARG A 124 10.28 -14.46 -11.52
C ARG A 124 9.72 -14.37 -12.94
N VAL A 125 9.28 -15.49 -13.52
CA VAL A 125 8.74 -15.56 -14.89
C VAL A 125 7.36 -14.91 -14.98
N LEU A 126 6.53 -15.11 -13.95
CA LEU A 126 5.16 -14.59 -13.91
C LEU A 126 5.08 -13.11 -13.49
N ASP A 127 6.18 -12.47 -13.14
CA ASP A 127 6.18 -11.06 -12.68
C ASP A 127 5.66 -10.09 -13.76
N VAL A 128 5.75 -10.47 -15.02
CA VAL A 128 5.17 -9.69 -16.13
C VAL A 128 3.64 -9.54 -16.00
N VAL A 129 2.97 -10.53 -15.38
CA VAL A 129 1.53 -10.51 -15.10
C VAL A 129 1.26 -10.04 -13.67
N VAL A 130 2.03 -10.53 -12.70
CA VAL A 130 1.86 -10.22 -11.28
C VAL A 130 1.99 -8.72 -11.01
N ARG A 131 2.98 -8.05 -11.58
CA ARG A 131 3.23 -6.63 -11.35
C ARG A 131 2.09 -5.70 -11.79
N PRO A 132 1.52 -5.83 -13.00
CA PRO A 132 0.31 -5.10 -13.38
C PRO A 132 -0.90 -5.39 -12.50
N VAL A 133 -1.10 -6.65 -12.08
CA VAL A 133 -2.19 -7.06 -11.19
C VAL A 133 -2.04 -6.43 -9.82
N LEU A 134 -0.83 -6.41 -9.23
CA LEU A 134 -0.56 -5.74 -7.97
C LEU A 134 -0.80 -4.23 -8.06
N GLY A 135 -0.35 -3.60 -9.13
CA GLY A 135 -0.62 -2.17 -9.38
C GLY A 135 -2.11 -1.88 -9.52
N TRP A 136 -2.86 -2.76 -10.18
CA TRP A 136 -4.32 -2.67 -10.27
C TRP A 136 -4.98 -2.87 -8.90
N ALA A 137 -4.59 -3.90 -8.14
CA ALA A 137 -5.14 -4.18 -6.82
C ALA A 137 -4.89 -3.03 -5.83
N THR A 138 -3.69 -2.42 -5.88
CA THR A 138 -3.37 -1.23 -5.08
C THR A 138 -4.28 -0.05 -5.45
N ALA A 139 -4.43 0.25 -6.75
CA ALA A 139 -5.28 1.35 -7.21
C ALA A 139 -6.76 1.11 -6.89
N TRP A 140 -7.23 -0.13 -7.03
CA TRP A 140 -8.59 -0.50 -6.67
C TRP A 140 -8.84 -0.35 -5.15
N SER A 141 -7.87 -0.75 -4.33
CA SER A 141 -7.92 -0.57 -2.87
C SER A 141 -7.92 0.91 -2.47
N PHE A 142 -7.14 1.74 -3.15
CA PHE A 142 -7.11 3.18 -2.91
C PHE A 142 -8.44 3.87 -3.23
N ASP A 143 -9.09 3.48 -4.35
CA ASP A 143 -10.42 4.02 -4.67
C ASP A 143 -11.50 3.50 -3.71
N ARG A 144 -11.33 2.29 -3.16
CA ARG A 144 -12.19 1.73 -2.12
C ARG A 144 -12.06 2.50 -0.79
N LEU A 145 -10.83 2.85 -0.40
CA LEU A 145 -10.56 3.74 0.73
C LEU A 145 -11.18 5.12 0.51
N ARG A 146 -10.99 5.70 -0.69
CA ARG A 146 -11.55 6.99 -1.07
C ARG A 146 -13.08 7.00 -0.91
N ILE A 147 -13.78 6.03 -1.49
CA ILE A 147 -15.24 5.92 -1.38
C ILE A 147 -15.65 5.86 0.10
N TRP A 148 -14.98 5.05 0.90
CA TRP A 148 -15.30 4.94 2.31
C TRP A 148 -15.17 6.27 3.04
N LEU A 149 -14.06 6.98 2.88
CA LEU A 149 -13.80 8.23 3.59
C LEU A 149 -14.66 9.40 3.09
N GLU A 150 -15.01 9.42 1.81
CA GLU A 150 -15.83 10.48 1.22
C GLU A 150 -17.33 10.29 1.42
N THR A 151 -17.82 9.05 1.46
CA THR A 151 -19.25 8.76 1.44
C THR A 151 -19.74 8.01 2.68
N GLY A 152 -18.84 7.54 3.55
CA GLY A 152 -19.18 6.68 4.69
C GLY A 152 -19.55 5.24 4.31
N ILE A 153 -19.61 4.89 3.02
CA ILE A 153 -19.94 3.52 2.59
C ILE A 153 -18.78 2.59 2.98
N PRO A 154 -19.04 1.59 3.85
CA PRO A 154 -17.97 0.75 4.37
C PRO A 154 -17.32 -0.10 3.28
N PRO A 155 -15.99 -0.34 3.36
CA PRO A 155 -15.25 -1.09 2.36
C PRO A 155 -15.80 -2.51 2.11
N GLU A 156 -16.40 -3.13 3.11
CA GLU A 156 -16.99 -4.47 3.05
C GLU A 156 -18.12 -4.58 2.02
N ARG A 157 -18.78 -3.45 1.69
CA ARG A 157 -19.77 -3.36 0.63
C ARG A 157 -19.20 -3.74 -0.75
N TRP A 158 -17.89 -3.60 -0.91
CA TRP A 158 -17.18 -3.81 -2.16
C TRP A 158 -16.19 -4.97 -2.03
N PRO A 159 -16.63 -6.24 -2.03
CA PRO A 159 -15.75 -7.38 -2.09
C PRO A 159 -15.00 -7.41 -3.43
N LEU A 160 -13.88 -8.15 -3.51
CA LEU A 160 -13.01 -8.13 -4.71
C LEU A 160 -13.77 -8.45 -6.01
N TRP A 161 -14.73 -9.36 -5.97
CA TRP A 161 -15.55 -9.69 -7.16
C TRP A 161 -16.45 -8.53 -7.61
N SER A 162 -16.71 -7.52 -6.77
CA SER A 162 -17.42 -6.31 -7.19
C SER A 162 -16.68 -5.54 -8.30
N ALA A 163 -15.39 -5.84 -8.51
CA ALA A 163 -14.66 -5.33 -9.67
C ALA A 163 -15.32 -5.71 -11.01
N LEU A 164 -16.10 -6.79 -11.05
CA LEU A 164 -16.84 -7.25 -12.22
C LEU A 164 -18.22 -6.60 -12.38
N TRP A 165 -18.72 -5.84 -11.41
CA TRP A 165 -20.02 -5.18 -11.46
C TRP A 165 -19.98 -3.92 -12.34
N TRP A 166 -19.75 -4.10 -13.62
CA TRP A 166 -19.56 -3.00 -14.60
C TRP A 166 -20.77 -2.05 -14.65
N TRP A 167 -21.99 -2.52 -14.34
CA TRP A 167 -23.23 -1.78 -14.28
C TRP A 167 -23.38 -0.89 -13.02
N ARG A 168 -22.49 -1.05 -12.02
CA ARG A 168 -22.50 -0.24 -10.80
C ARG A 168 -21.50 0.91 -10.95
N PRO A 169 -21.98 2.16 -11.16
CA PRO A 169 -21.09 3.33 -11.34
C PRO A 169 -20.37 3.73 -10.05
N ASP A 170 -20.98 3.42 -8.88
CA ASP A 170 -20.53 3.74 -7.53
C ASP A 170 -19.43 2.80 -6.99
N ARG A 171 -19.15 1.68 -7.67
CA ARG A 171 -18.12 0.73 -7.23
C ARG A 171 -16.70 1.27 -7.34
N PRO A 172 -15.73 0.73 -6.59
CA PRO A 172 -14.33 1.06 -6.73
C PRO A 172 -13.79 0.75 -8.14
N ARG A 173 -12.99 1.66 -8.68
CA ARG A 173 -12.37 1.55 -10.01
C ARG A 173 -10.90 1.99 -9.96
N ALA A 174 -9.99 1.07 -10.25
CA ALA A 174 -8.56 1.37 -10.33
C ALA A 174 -8.22 2.52 -11.31
N ALA A 175 -9.08 2.75 -12.31
CA ALA A 175 -8.90 3.83 -13.29
C ALA A 175 -9.10 5.25 -12.71
N ARG A 176 -9.68 5.39 -11.51
CA ARG A 176 -9.81 6.69 -10.82
C ARG A 176 -8.51 7.11 -10.13
N CYS A 177 -7.55 6.20 -10.00
CA CYS A 177 -6.24 6.47 -9.44
C CYS A 177 -5.20 6.69 -10.54
N ARG A 178 -4.28 7.60 -10.30
CA ARG A 178 -3.12 7.81 -11.18
C ARG A 178 -2.09 6.71 -10.93
N ARG A 179 -1.56 6.15 -12.00
CA ARG A 179 -0.55 5.09 -11.93
C ARG A 179 0.83 5.55 -12.40
N ALA A 180 1.02 6.84 -12.60
CA ALA A 180 2.29 7.46 -12.92
C ALA A 180 2.37 8.85 -12.26
N PRO A 181 3.55 9.28 -11.80
CA PRO A 181 3.75 10.62 -11.28
C PRO A 181 3.41 11.69 -12.31
N ALA A 182 2.87 12.85 -11.87
CA ALA A 182 2.53 13.98 -12.75
C ALA A 182 3.75 14.56 -13.49
N SER A 183 4.94 14.41 -12.90
CA SER A 183 6.20 15.00 -13.40
C SER A 183 6.77 14.33 -14.67
N GLY A 184 6.05 13.41 -15.30
CA GLY A 184 6.52 12.74 -16.53
C GLY A 184 7.83 11.92 -16.36
N ARG A 185 8.38 11.87 -15.14
CA ARG A 185 9.61 11.14 -14.87
C ARG A 185 9.41 9.64 -15.08
N ARG A 186 10.39 9.04 -15.74
CA ARG A 186 10.38 7.62 -16.13
C ARG A 186 9.98 6.73 -14.95
N ARG A 187 9.18 5.72 -15.23
CA ARG A 187 8.71 4.67 -14.29
C ARG A 187 9.80 4.02 -13.41
N ALA A 188 11.09 4.26 -13.67
CA ALA A 188 12.22 3.70 -12.94
C ALA A 188 12.44 4.32 -11.55
N ASP A 189 11.85 5.49 -11.25
CA ASP A 189 12.23 6.33 -10.10
C ASP A 189 11.13 6.47 -9.04
N HIS A 190 10.25 5.48 -8.89
CA HIS A 190 9.12 5.57 -7.95
C HIS A 190 9.53 5.66 -6.48
N LEU A 191 10.75 5.26 -6.13
CA LEU A 191 11.30 5.41 -4.79
C LEU A 191 12.12 6.70 -4.59
N GLN A 192 12.28 7.54 -5.62
CA GLN A 192 13.06 8.78 -5.53
C GLN A 192 12.47 9.78 -4.53
N ASN A 193 11.15 9.73 -4.31
CA ASN A 193 10.44 10.56 -3.33
C ASN A 193 10.21 9.82 -2.01
N ALA A 194 10.86 8.68 -1.81
CA ALA A 194 10.77 7.94 -0.55
C ALA A 194 11.40 8.76 0.59
N PRO A 195 10.83 8.71 1.81
CA PRO A 195 11.44 9.33 2.96
C PRO A 195 12.79 8.67 3.29
N VAL A 196 13.69 9.43 3.91
CA VAL A 196 15.02 8.95 4.33
C VAL A 196 14.89 7.75 5.28
N THR A 197 13.85 7.73 6.09
CA THR A 197 13.50 6.62 6.99
C THR A 197 13.34 5.29 6.30
N LEU A 198 12.99 5.24 5.01
CA LEU A 198 12.91 3.98 4.26
C LEU A 198 14.26 3.25 4.18
N ALA A 199 15.35 3.99 4.06
CA ALA A 199 16.70 3.43 4.02
C ALA A 199 17.17 2.91 5.39
N ALA A 200 16.66 3.53 6.47
CA ALA A 200 17.01 3.22 7.85
C ALA A 200 16.22 2.04 8.44
N LEU A 201 15.12 1.63 7.80
CA LEU A 201 14.32 0.51 8.30
C LEU A 201 15.13 -0.80 8.28
N PRO A 202 15.09 -1.58 9.39
CA PRO A 202 15.73 -2.89 9.45
C PRO A 202 15.10 -3.86 8.45
N ASP A 203 15.84 -4.94 8.15
CA ASP A 203 15.33 -6.03 7.32
C ASP A 203 14.37 -6.91 8.14
N PRO A 204 13.06 -6.99 7.81
CA PRO A 204 12.11 -7.81 8.55
C PRO A 204 12.31 -9.32 8.34
N GLY A 205 13.18 -9.73 7.41
CA GLY A 205 13.55 -11.12 7.17
C GLY A 205 14.84 -11.55 7.87
N ALA A 206 15.61 -10.62 8.44
CA ALA A 206 16.75 -10.96 9.25
C ALA A 206 16.28 -11.72 10.51
N ARG A 207 16.73 -12.96 10.68
CA ARG A 207 16.50 -13.69 11.93
C ARG A 207 17.28 -12.98 13.05
N ALA A 208 16.57 -12.62 14.11
CA ALA A 208 17.19 -12.23 15.36
C ALA A 208 18.00 -13.39 15.94
#